data_130236a506dfc01914587422e4c05109
#
_entry.id   130236a506dfc01914587422e4c05109
#
_cell.length_a   1.000
_cell.length_b   1.000
_cell.length_c   1.000
_cell.angle_alpha   90.00
_cell.angle_beta   90.00
_cell.angle_gamma   90.00
#
_symmetry.space_group_name_H-M   'P 1'
#
loop_
_entity.id
_entity.type
_entity.pdbx_description
1 polymer ?
#
loop_
_entity_poly.entity_id
_entity_poly.type
_entity_poly.pdbx_seq_one_letter_code
_entity_poly.pdbx_strand_id
1 'polypeptide(L)'
;LKAAEQVLDLYVRFAEAQGPLAPAELARRLEMAPSTCFNLIRTFEQRGFLYTTGARRSLYPTRRMLALAQEIARHDPVGTDLLRALEALRDETGETIVLASLSRDRVVYLEVLESPHRIRYSARIGETRPAQVNSMGKALVSRLPLPEREALAAGFRYERLTDRTILTAADYLADIARALDRGWFLNDGESYPDVIAVAVPVVVHGAAFAVTLAGPRHRMEGRIEERAAQVQAACKAIETAADPPAAP
;
A
#
# COMPACT_ATOMS: atom_id res chain seq x y z
N LEU A 1 13.13 -13.82 12.20
CA LEU A 1 11.93 -13.02 11.89
C LEU A 1 11.52 -12.17 13.10
N LYS A 2 11.29 -12.75 14.27
CA LYS A 2 10.82 -12.04 15.48
C LYS A 2 11.69 -10.83 15.88
N ALA A 3 13.01 -10.89 15.72
CA ALA A 3 13.90 -9.78 16.06
C ALA A 3 13.73 -8.58 15.12
N ALA A 4 13.50 -8.82 13.83
CA ALA A 4 13.27 -7.75 12.86
C ALA A 4 11.92 -7.06 13.08
N GLU A 5 10.88 -7.84 13.40
CA GLU A 5 9.56 -7.33 13.77
C GLU A 5 9.65 -6.41 15.00
N GLN A 6 10.36 -6.86 16.04
CA GLN A 6 10.56 -6.09 17.27
C GLN A 6 11.30 -4.75 17.06
N VAL A 7 12.22 -4.70 16.10
CA VAL A 7 12.92 -3.46 15.72
C VAL A 7 11.96 -2.47 15.07
N LEU A 8 11.09 -2.92 14.17
CA LEU A 8 10.07 -2.08 13.52
C LEU A 8 9.00 -1.65 14.53
N ASP A 9 8.51 -2.57 15.34
CA ASP A 9 7.49 -2.31 16.36
C ASP A 9 7.93 -1.24 17.36
N LEU A 10 9.23 -1.17 17.69
CA LEU A 10 9.76 -0.13 18.58
C LEU A 10 9.37 1.28 18.11
N TYR A 11 9.55 1.59 16.83
CA TYR A 11 9.16 2.89 16.27
C TYR A 11 7.64 3.08 16.24
N VAL A 12 6.89 2.04 15.92
CA VAL A 12 5.43 2.06 15.96
C VAL A 12 4.93 2.41 17.38
N ARG A 13 5.52 1.80 18.43
CA ARG A 13 5.14 2.10 19.82
C ARG A 13 5.44 3.53 20.24
N PHE A 14 6.53 4.14 19.76
CA PHE A 14 6.78 5.56 19.98
C PHE A 14 5.80 6.47 19.24
N ALA A 15 5.44 6.12 18.00
CA ALA A 15 4.44 6.86 17.23
C ALA A 15 3.05 6.83 17.91
N GLU A 16 2.63 5.67 18.42
CA GLU A 16 1.39 5.50 19.17
C GLU A 16 1.40 6.25 20.51
N ALA A 17 2.54 6.24 21.22
CA ALA A 17 2.68 6.88 22.51
C ALA A 17 2.71 8.41 22.43
N GLN A 18 3.08 8.97 21.28
CA GLN A 18 3.22 10.42 21.04
C GLN A 18 4.12 11.12 22.08
N GLY A 19 5.05 10.40 22.70
CA GLY A 19 5.92 10.93 23.75
C GLY A 19 6.99 9.94 24.22
N PRO A 20 7.85 10.37 25.16
CA PRO A 20 8.88 9.51 25.73
C PRO A 20 8.30 8.34 26.52
N LEU A 21 8.92 7.16 26.40
CA LEU A 21 8.53 5.93 27.09
C LEU A 21 9.60 5.52 28.12
N ALA A 22 9.15 5.12 29.32
CA ALA A 22 10.05 4.46 30.27
C ALA A 22 10.44 3.06 29.74
N PRO A 23 11.67 2.56 30.06
CA PRO A 23 12.11 1.23 29.61
C PRO A 23 11.14 0.10 29.94
N ALA A 24 10.55 0.09 31.14
CA ALA A 24 9.57 -0.90 31.56
C ALA A 24 8.25 -0.81 30.76
N GLU A 25 7.81 0.38 30.42
CA GLU A 25 6.62 0.61 29.60
C GLU A 25 6.87 0.15 28.16
N LEU A 26 8.04 0.44 27.60
CA LEU A 26 8.44 -0.03 26.28
C LEU A 26 8.48 -1.56 26.22
N ALA A 27 9.06 -2.23 27.23
CA ALA A 27 9.10 -3.69 27.32
C ALA A 27 7.69 -4.29 27.33
N ARG A 28 6.77 -3.68 28.09
CA ARG A 28 5.37 -4.12 28.16
C ARG A 28 4.66 -3.96 26.81
N ARG A 29 4.82 -2.81 26.12
CA ARG A 29 4.21 -2.54 24.83
C ARG A 29 4.75 -3.41 23.69
N LEU A 30 6.02 -3.82 23.78
CA LEU A 30 6.66 -4.75 22.84
C LEU A 30 6.43 -6.23 23.21
N GLU A 31 5.73 -6.51 24.30
CA GLU A 31 5.50 -7.87 24.81
C GLU A 31 6.82 -8.65 24.97
N MET A 32 7.87 -7.96 25.46
CA MET A 32 9.22 -8.49 25.62
C MET A 32 9.60 -8.68 27.08
N ALA A 33 10.44 -9.69 27.34
CA ALA A 33 11.10 -9.80 28.63
C ALA A 33 11.97 -8.55 28.90
N PRO A 34 11.98 -8.01 30.12
CA PRO A 34 12.75 -6.78 30.45
C PRO A 34 14.22 -6.84 30.05
N SER A 35 14.88 -7.99 30.23
CA SER A 35 16.29 -8.20 29.85
C SER A 35 16.51 -8.10 28.33
N THR A 36 15.60 -8.66 27.53
CA THR A 36 15.65 -8.60 26.07
C THR A 36 15.40 -7.17 25.57
N CYS A 37 14.42 -6.49 26.15
CA CYS A 37 14.13 -5.09 25.83
C CYS A 37 15.31 -4.18 26.21
N PHE A 38 15.98 -4.42 27.36
CA PHE A 38 17.16 -3.68 27.76
C PHE A 38 18.31 -3.81 26.73
N ASN A 39 18.57 -5.02 26.22
CA ASN A 39 19.57 -5.24 25.18
C ASN A 39 19.22 -4.53 23.87
N LEU A 40 17.95 -4.54 23.49
CA LEU A 40 17.45 -3.80 22.33
C LEU A 40 17.68 -2.30 22.50
N ILE A 41 17.25 -1.72 23.64
CA ILE A 41 17.45 -0.30 23.97
C ILE A 41 18.93 0.08 23.88
N ARG A 42 19.80 -0.69 24.53
CA ARG A 42 21.25 -0.46 24.52
C ARG A 42 21.80 -0.43 23.08
N THR A 43 21.37 -1.36 22.24
CA THR A 43 21.78 -1.39 20.83
C THR A 43 21.33 -0.13 20.09
N PHE A 44 20.11 0.31 20.30
CA PHE A 44 19.58 1.53 19.66
C PHE A 44 20.27 2.80 20.16
N GLU A 45 20.59 2.90 21.46
CA GLU A 45 21.37 4.02 22.01
C GLU A 45 22.79 4.03 21.44
N GLN A 46 23.49 2.89 21.41
CA GLN A 46 24.84 2.75 20.85
C GLN A 46 24.88 3.12 19.35
N ARG A 47 23.82 2.83 18.62
CA ARG A 47 23.67 3.17 17.19
C ARG A 47 23.14 4.59 16.97
N GLY A 48 22.82 5.34 18.02
CA GLY A 48 22.33 6.70 17.98
C GLY A 48 20.88 6.84 17.49
N PHE A 49 20.05 5.80 17.63
CA PHE A 49 18.63 5.81 17.26
C PHE A 49 17.72 6.17 18.43
N LEU A 50 18.16 5.94 19.67
CA LEU A 50 17.45 6.35 20.88
C LEU A 50 18.37 7.22 21.74
N TYR A 51 17.75 8.04 22.57
CA TYR A 51 18.43 8.77 23.65
C TYR A 51 17.56 8.79 24.90
N THR A 52 18.22 8.93 26.05
CA THR A 52 17.54 9.06 27.33
C THR A 52 17.22 10.53 27.61
N THR A 53 16.00 10.82 28.06
CA THR A 53 15.53 12.17 28.39
C THR A 53 14.83 12.23 29.75
N GLY A 54 14.93 13.41 30.42
CA GLY A 54 14.19 13.72 31.64
C GLY A 54 14.68 12.97 32.91
N ALA A 55 14.13 13.40 34.05
CA ALA A 55 14.51 12.88 35.39
C ALA A 55 14.15 11.39 35.59
N ARG A 56 13.16 10.88 34.85
CA ARG A 56 12.74 9.47 34.90
C ARG A 56 13.48 8.56 33.94
N ARG A 57 14.53 9.08 33.27
CA ARG A 57 15.33 8.34 32.29
C ARG A 57 14.43 7.69 31.20
N SER A 58 13.43 8.41 30.73
CA SER A 58 12.58 7.97 29.62
C SER A 58 13.36 7.99 28.31
N LEU A 59 13.01 7.11 27.39
CA LEU A 59 13.63 6.95 26.08
C LEU A 59 12.82 7.71 25.03
N TYR A 60 13.52 8.27 24.03
CA TYR A 60 12.89 8.82 22.84
C TYR A 60 13.74 8.62 21.59
N PRO A 61 13.15 8.42 20.40
CA PRO A 61 13.89 8.30 19.15
C PRO A 61 14.65 9.59 18.81
N THR A 62 15.88 9.43 18.34
CA THR A 62 16.62 10.54 17.73
C THR A 62 16.06 10.84 16.34
N ARG A 63 16.47 11.96 15.73
CA ARG A 63 16.11 12.28 14.34
C ARG A 63 16.85 11.44 13.29
N ARG A 64 17.67 10.47 13.70
CA ARG A 64 18.46 9.65 12.79
C ARG A 64 17.59 8.83 11.82
N MET A 65 16.49 8.25 12.33
CA MET A 65 15.55 7.51 11.47
C MET A 65 14.90 8.43 10.42
N LEU A 66 14.49 9.63 10.82
CA LEU A 66 13.95 10.62 9.89
C LEU A 66 14.97 11.01 8.81
N ALA A 67 16.23 11.24 9.19
CA ALA A 67 17.30 11.57 8.24
C ALA A 67 17.53 10.43 7.23
N LEU A 68 17.54 9.17 7.68
CA LEU A 68 17.67 8.01 6.80
C LEU A 68 16.45 7.88 5.87
N ALA A 69 15.24 8.05 6.39
CA ALA A 69 14.03 8.00 5.58
C ALA A 69 14.01 9.10 4.51
N GLN A 70 14.43 10.31 4.85
CA GLN A 70 14.56 11.43 3.90
C GLN A 70 15.62 11.15 2.81
N GLU A 71 16.73 10.53 3.18
CA GLU A 71 17.77 10.16 2.21
C GLU A 71 17.28 9.08 1.25
N ILE A 72 16.58 8.06 1.75
CA ILE A 72 15.95 7.03 0.93
C ILE A 72 14.93 7.66 -0.03
N ALA A 73 14.08 8.56 0.49
CA ALA A 73 13.03 9.21 -0.28
C ALA A 73 13.56 10.12 -1.42
N ARG A 74 14.79 10.66 -1.30
CA ARG A 74 15.40 11.43 -2.39
C ARG A 74 15.69 10.60 -3.65
N HIS A 75 15.80 9.29 -3.50
CA HIS A 75 16.11 8.34 -4.58
C HIS A 75 14.93 7.41 -4.83
N ASP A 76 13.71 7.83 -4.45
CA ASP A 76 12.50 7.04 -4.66
C ASP A 76 12.23 6.91 -6.17
N PRO A 77 12.15 5.67 -6.69
CA PRO A 77 11.82 5.43 -8.09
C PRO A 77 10.40 5.87 -8.47
N VAL A 78 9.52 6.08 -7.48
CA VAL A 78 8.13 6.52 -7.71
C VAL A 78 8.06 7.99 -8.14
N GLY A 79 9.05 8.81 -7.81
CA GLY A 79 9.21 10.17 -8.32
C GLY A 79 8.07 11.16 -7.96
N THR A 80 8.42 12.44 -7.93
CA THR A 80 7.50 13.54 -7.56
C THR A 80 6.36 13.73 -8.58
N ASP A 81 6.61 13.46 -9.85
CA ASP A 81 5.61 13.69 -10.91
C ASP A 81 4.48 12.66 -10.85
N LEU A 82 4.80 11.41 -10.50
CA LEU A 82 3.79 10.39 -10.24
C LEU A 82 2.90 10.80 -9.06
N LEU A 83 3.48 11.24 -7.95
CA LEU A 83 2.70 11.69 -6.78
C LEU A 83 1.76 12.85 -7.13
N ARG A 84 2.22 13.84 -7.90
CA ARG A 84 1.37 14.95 -8.38
C ARG A 84 0.19 14.46 -9.24
N ALA A 85 0.42 13.49 -10.12
CA ALA A 85 -0.64 12.92 -10.94
C ALA A 85 -1.69 12.18 -10.08
N LEU A 86 -1.27 11.47 -9.03
CA LEU A 86 -2.18 10.84 -8.09
C LEU A 86 -2.96 11.86 -7.24
N GLU A 87 -2.32 12.95 -6.82
CA GLU A 87 -2.97 14.06 -6.11
C GLU A 87 -4.03 14.70 -6.98
N ALA A 88 -3.72 15.02 -8.24
CA ALA A 88 -4.68 15.57 -9.19
C ALA A 88 -5.87 14.63 -9.40
N LEU A 89 -5.64 13.32 -9.54
CA LEU A 89 -6.70 12.32 -9.67
C LEU A 89 -7.60 12.27 -8.41
N ARG A 90 -7.02 12.32 -7.20
CA ARG A 90 -7.79 12.41 -5.95
C ARG A 90 -8.64 13.67 -5.92
N ASP A 91 -8.08 14.81 -6.25
CA ASP A 91 -8.77 16.10 -6.18
C ASP A 91 -9.90 16.20 -7.22
N GLU A 92 -9.69 15.65 -8.42
CA GLU A 92 -10.71 15.57 -9.47
C GLU A 92 -11.87 14.66 -9.09
N THR A 93 -11.54 13.49 -8.51
CA THR A 93 -12.56 12.45 -8.26
C THR A 93 -13.20 12.56 -6.88
N GLY A 94 -12.51 13.17 -5.92
CA GLY A 94 -12.90 13.21 -4.51
C GLY A 94 -12.82 11.85 -3.81
N GLU A 95 -12.25 10.81 -4.44
CA GLU A 95 -12.15 9.47 -3.87
C GLU A 95 -10.72 9.11 -3.44
N THR A 96 -10.57 8.05 -2.65
CA THR A 96 -9.25 7.58 -2.21
C THR A 96 -8.48 6.97 -3.37
N ILE A 97 -7.24 7.44 -3.55
CA ILE A 97 -6.31 6.89 -4.54
C ILE A 97 -5.23 6.09 -3.82
N VAL A 98 -4.93 4.91 -4.33
CA VAL A 98 -3.88 4.03 -3.81
C VAL A 98 -2.93 3.64 -4.94
N LEU A 99 -1.63 3.79 -4.70
CA LEU A 99 -0.57 3.19 -5.51
C LEU A 99 -0.11 1.91 -4.81
N ALA A 100 -0.02 0.81 -5.55
CA ALA A 100 0.40 -0.47 -4.99
C ALA A 100 1.34 -1.23 -5.90
N SER A 101 2.13 -2.12 -5.32
CA SER A 101 2.94 -3.12 -6.02
C SER A 101 2.58 -4.54 -5.56
N LEU A 102 2.96 -5.54 -6.37
CA LEU A 102 2.79 -6.95 -6.03
C LEU A 102 4.02 -7.47 -5.28
N SER A 103 3.79 -8.06 -4.12
CA SER A 103 4.82 -8.77 -3.36
C SER A 103 4.34 -10.19 -3.08
N ARG A 104 4.84 -11.14 -3.85
CA ARG A 104 4.39 -12.54 -3.85
C ARG A 104 2.89 -12.65 -4.17
N ASP A 105 2.08 -13.08 -3.21
CA ASP A 105 0.62 -13.25 -3.30
C ASP A 105 -0.19 -12.07 -2.73
N ARG A 106 0.51 -10.97 -2.37
CA ARG A 106 -0.11 -9.80 -1.73
C ARG A 106 0.22 -8.52 -2.49
N VAL A 107 -0.69 -7.58 -2.43
CA VAL A 107 -0.40 -6.19 -2.80
C VAL A 107 0.09 -5.42 -1.58
N VAL A 108 1.05 -4.53 -1.79
CA VAL A 108 1.59 -3.61 -0.78
C VAL A 108 1.23 -2.19 -1.20
N TYR A 109 0.62 -1.42 -0.32
CA TYR A 109 0.26 -0.03 -0.55
C TYR A 109 1.50 0.86 -0.39
N LEU A 110 1.95 1.44 -1.48
CA LEU A 110 3.13 2.30 -1.52
C LEU A 110 2.79 3.76 -1.21
N GLU A 111 1.61 4.22 -1.70
CA GLU A 111 1.08 5.55 -1.45
C GLU A 111 -0.44 5.48 -1.26
N VAL A 112 -0.97 6.33 -0.37
CA VAL A 112 -2.40 6.43 -0.08
C VAL A 112 -2.78 7.89 0.04
N LEU A 113 -3.58 8.37 -0.90
CA LEU A 113 -4.14 9.71 -0.92
C LEU A 113 -5.61 9.62 -0.54
N GLU A 114 -5.91 9.83 0.73
CA GLU A 114 -7.28 9.68 1.23
C GLU A 114 -8.23 10.72 0.62
N SER A 115 -9.45 10.27 0.37
CA SER A 115 -10.59 11.12 0.00
C SER A 115 -10.83 12.20 1.06
N PRO A 116 -11.17 13.46 0.68
CA PRO A 116 -11.54 14.51 1.63
C PRO A 116 -12.91 14.27 2.30
N HIS A 117 -13.69 13.32 1.81
CA HIS A 117 -15.00 13.03 2.38
C HIS A 117 -14.91 12.33 3.73
N ARG A 118 -15.88 12.59 4.62
CA ARG A 118 -15.96 11.95 5.95
C ARG A 118 -16.18 10.43 5.85
N ILE A 119 -17.07 10.01 4.95
CA ILE A 119 -17.28 8.58 4.64
C ILE A 119 -16.41 8.28 3.42
N ARG A 120 -15.36 7.48 3.60
CA ARG A 120 -14.38 7.17 2.57
C ARG A 120 -13.82 5.78 2.73
N TYR A 121 -13.23 5.25 1.68
CA TYR A 121 -12.29 4.14 1.81
C TYR A 121 -11.03 4.67 2.49
N SER A 122 -10.65 4.07 3.61
CA SER A 122 -9.45 4.43 4.36
C SER A 122 -8.44 3.29 4.32
N ALA A 123 -7.18 3.62 4.10
CA ALA A 123 -6.07 2.69 4.01
C ALA A 123 -4.79 3.35 4.52
N ARG A 124 -3.71 2.57 4.69
CA ARG A 124 -2.43 3.08 5.19
C ARG A 124 -1.29 2.64 4.28
N ILE A 125 -0.29 3.51 4.12
CA ILE A 125 0.97 3.16 3.48
C ILE A 125 1.59 1.98 4.22
N GLY A 126 2.12 1.01 3.48
CA GLY A 126 2.67 -0.24 4.01
C GLY A 126 1.60 -1.30 4.31
N GLU A 127 0.32 -1.00 4.20
CA GLU A 127 -0.73 -2.01 4.34
C GLU A 127 -0.61 -3.07 3.25
N THR A 128 -0.88 -4.33 3.62
CA THR A 128 -0.84 -5.43 2.66
C THR A 128 -2.20 -6.12 2.56
N ARG A 129 -2.62 -6.46 1.34
CA ARG A 129 -3.88 -7.18 1.08
C ARG A 129 -3.64 -8.40 0.20
N PRO A 130 -4.40 -9.49 0.36
CA PRO A 130 -4.35 -10.61 -0.58
C PRO A 130 -4.68 -10.15 -1.99
N ALA A 131 -3.89 -10.56 -2.99
CA ALA A 131 -4.05 -10.07 -4.36
C ALA A 131 -5.37 -10.50 -5.02
N GLN A 132 -5.93 -11.66 -4.64
CA GLN A 132 -7.13 -12.23 -5.26
C GLN A 132 -8.44 -11.51 -4.94
N VAL A 133 -8.47 -10.67 -3.89
CA VAL A 133 -9.73 -10.03 -3.42
C VAL A 133 -9.78 -8.52 -3.67
N ASN A 134 -8.92 -8.01 -4.54
CA ASN A 134 -8.91 -6.57 -4.85
C ASN A 134 -8.53 -6.28 -6.30
N SER A 135 -8.97 -5.12 -6.81
CA SER A 135 -8.71 -4.69 -8.19
C SER A 135 -7.23 -4.49 -8.49
N MET A 136 -6.44 -3.99 -7.52
CA MET A 136 -4.98 -3.81 -7.66
C MET A 136 -4.27 -5.14 -7.92
N GLY A 137 -4.65 -6.17 -7.16
CA GLY A 137 -4.09 -7.51 -7.32
C GLY A 137 -4.38 -8.07 -8.70
N LYS A 138 -5.62 -7.96 -9.18
CA LYS A 138 -6.00 -8.37 -10.54
C LYS A 138 -5.18 -7.61 -11.58
N ALA A 139 -5.02 -6.29 -11.44
CA ALA A 139 -4.25 -5.44 -12.33
C ALA A 139 -2.77 -5.83 -12.37
N LEU A 140 -2.15 -6.06 -11.22
CA LEU A 140 -0.74 -6.44 -11.12
C LEU A 140 -0.48 -7.88 -11.60
N VAL A 141 -1.33 -8.82 -11.20
CA VAL A 141 -1.25 -10.21 -11.65
C VAL A 141 -1.44 -10.32 -13.16
N SER A 142 -2.25 -9.47 -13.77
CA SER A 142 -2.43 -9.43 -15.24
C SER A 142 -1.14 -9.10 -15.99
N ARG A 143 -0.16 -8.44 -15.35
CA ARG A 143 1.14 -8.08 -15.94
C ARG A 143 2.16 -9.22 -15.92
N LEU A 144 1.90 -10.28 -15.15
CA LEU A 144 2.76 -11.46 -15.13
C LEU A 144 2.60 -12.27 -16.43
N PRO A 145 3.66 -12.98 -16.88
CA PRO A 145 3.56 -14.00 -17.92
C PRO A 145 2.46 -15.03 -17.59
N LEU A 146 1.77 -15.55 -18.60
CA LEU A 146 0.62 -16.43 -18.39
C LEU A 146 0.91 -17.61 -17.46
N PRO A 147 2.04 -18.36 -17.60
CA PRO A 147 2.33 -19.47 -16.69
C PRO A 147 2.51 -19.04 -15.22
N GLU A 148 3.13 -17.89 -14.98
CA GLU A 148 3.32 -17.33 -13.62
C GLU A 148 1.99 -16.87 -13.03
N ARG A 149 1.13 -16.25 -13.85
CA ARG A 149 -0.22 -15.83 -13.46
C ARG A 149 -1.09 -17.01 -13.04
N GLU A 150 -1.06 -18.10 -13.82
CA GLU A 150 -1.80 -19.32 -13.52
C GLU A 150 -1.29 -20.00 -12.26
N ALA A 151 0.04 -20.11 -12.11
CA ALA A 151 0.65 -20.71 -10.93
C ALA A 151 0.32 -19.90 -9.66
N LEU A 152 0.38 -18.56 -9.74
CA LEU A 152 0.05 -17.68 -8.62
C LEU A 152 -1.44 -17.79 -8.26
N ALA A 153 -2.34 -17.77 -9.24
CA ALA A 153 -3.77 -17.91 -9.02
C ALA A 153 -4.13 -19.27 -8.40
N ALA A 154 -3.48 -20.34 -8.82
CA ALA A 154 -3.67 -21.69 -8.24
C ALA A 154 -3.20 -21.77 -6.77
N GLY A 155 -2.22 -20.96 -6.38
CA GLY A 155 -1.68 -20.90 -5.02
C GLY A 155 -2.47 -20.02 -4.05
N PHE A 156 -3.43 -19.22 -4.52
CA PHE A 156 -4.23 -18.37 -3.65
C PHE A 156 -5.16 -19.14 -2.72
N ARG A 157 -5.34 -18.61 -1.53
CA ARG A 157 -6.36 -19.10 -0.60
C ARG A 157 -7.65 -18.31 -0.83
N TYR A 158 -8.61 -18.92 -1.49
CA TYR A 158 -9.91 -18.32 -1.79
C TYR A 158 -10.86 -18.46 -0.60
N GLU A 159 -11.06 -17.37 0.14
CA GLU A 159 -12.00 -17.30 1.26
C GLU A 159 -13.15 -16.36 0.92
N ARG A 160 -14.36 -16.74 1.29
CA ARG A 160 -15.54 -15.89 1.11
C ARG A 160 -15.52 -14.73 2.12
N LEU A 161 -15.37 -13.51 1.64
CA LEU A 161 -15.48 -12.29 2.44
C LEU A 161 -16.86 -11.64 2.29
N THR A 162 -17.44 -11.77 1.09
CA THR A 162 -18.78 -11.28 0.74
C THR A 162 -19.45 -12.28 -0.20
N ASP A 163 -20.71 -12.03 -0.54
CA ASP A 163 -21.42 -12.83 -1.55
C ASP A 163 -20.89 -12.64 -2.98
N ARG A 164 -20.06 -11.60 -3.19
CA ARG A 164 -19.45 -11.27 -4.49
C ARG A 164 -17.99 -11.72 -4.60
N THR A 165 -17.43 -12.30 -3.56
CA THR A 165 -16.03 -12.77 -3.56
C THR A 165 -15.83 -13.86 -4.61
N ILE A 166 -14.81 -13.71 -5.46
CA ILE A 166 -14.38 -14.76 -6.39
C ILE A 166 -13.73 -15.88 -5.58
N LEU A 167 -14.18 -17.12 -5.80
CA LEU A 167 -13.84 -18.28 -4.95
C LEU A 167 -12.98 -19.34 -5.65
N THR A 168 -12.65 -19.17 -6.92
CA THR A 168 -11.82 -20.13 -7.66
C THR A 168 -10.76 -19.46 -8.52
N ALA A 169 -9.66 -20.15 -8.76
CA ALA A 169 -8.61 -19.68 -9.66
C ALA A 169 -9.14 -19.49 -11.09
N ALA A 170 -10.03 -20.38 -11.55
CA ALA A 170 -10.62 -20.29 -12.89
C ALA A 170 -11.45 -19.01 -13.05
N ASP A 171 -12.32 -18.69 -12.09
CA ASP A 171 -13.13 -17.47 -12.13
C ASP A 171 -12.26 -16.20 -12.01
N TYR A 172 -11.20 -16.26 -11.18
CA TYR A 172 -10.25 -15.16 -11.05
C TYR A 172 -9.51 -14.87 -12.36
N LEU A 173 -9.01 -15.91 -13.04
CA LEU A 173 -8.34 -15.77 -14.34
C LEU A 173 -9.31 -15.32 -15.43
N ALA A 174 -10.54 -15.82 -15.42
CA ALA A 174 -11.58 -15.38 -16.34
C ALA A 174 -11.95 -13.90 -16.13
N ASP A 175 -11.98 -13.44 -14.88
CA ASP A 175 -12.20 -12.01 -14.56
C ASP A 175 -11.04 -11.12 -15.05
N ILE A 176 -9.79 -11.57 -14.86
CA ILE A 176 -8.63 -10.88 -15.43
C ILE A 176 -8.70 -10.82 -16.96
N ALA A 177 -9.08 -11.91 -17.63
CA ALA A 177 -9.18 -11.94 -19.09
C ALA A 177 -10.19 -10.88 -19.58
N ARG A 178 -11.40 -10.84 -19.00
CA ARG A 178 -12.40 -9.80 -19.32
C ARG A 178 -11.89 -8.38 -19.04
N ALA A 179 -11.12 -8.21 -17.98
CA ALA A 179 -10.57 -6.92 -17.58
C ALA A 179 -9.47 -6.44 -18.54
N LEU A 180 -8.67 -7.34 -19.10
CA LEU A 180 -7.67 -7.01 -20.12
C LEU A 180 -8.29 -6.44 -21.38
N ASP A 181 -9.44 -6.96 -21.83
CA ASP A 181 -10.17 -6.47 -23.01
C ASP A 181 -10.68 -5.02 -22.81
N ARG A 182 -11.11 -4.67 -21.59
CA ARG A 182 -11.62 -3.31 -21.29
C ARG A 182 -10.51 -2.35 -20.81
N GLY A 183 -9.32 -2.86 -20.44
CA GLY A 183 -8.16 -2.07 -20.02
C GLY A 183 -8.16 -1.59 -18.56
N TRP A 184 -9.08 -2.07 -17.70
CA TRP A 184 -9.16 -1.74 -16.27
C TRP A 184 -9.79 -2.86 -15.46
N PHE A 185 -9.52 -2.89 -14.16
CA PHE A 185 -9.85 -3.97 -13.24
C PHE A 185 -10.80 -3.49 -12.15
N LEU A 186 -11.80 -4.30 -11.84
CA LEU A 186 -12.88 -3.97 -10.92
C LEU A 186 -12.82 -4.83 -9.66
N ASN A 187 -13.07 -4.22 -8.52
CA ASN A 187 -13.55 -4.87 -7.31
C ASN A 187 -14.94 -4.27 -7.01
N ASP A 188 -15.99 -5.02 -7.23
CA ASP A 188 -17.37 -4.62 -6.95
C ASP A 188 -17.88 -5.32 -5.69
N GLY A 189 -17.39 -4.90 -4.53
CA GLY A 189 -17.82 -5.46 -3.26
C GLY A 189 -17.25 -6.85 -2.96
N GLU A 190 -16.16 -7.26 -3.56
CA GLU A 190 -15.57 -8.59 -3.34
C GLU A 190 -14.89 -8.74 -1.98
N SER A 191 -14.29 -7.67 -1.46
CA SER A 191 -13.65 -7.65 -0.13
C SER A 191 -14.49 -6.95 0.94
N TYR A 192 -15.22 -5.91 0.56
CA TYR A 192 -16.13 -5.14 1.41
C TYR A 192 -17.39 -4.85 0.62
N PRO A 193 -18.61 -5.23 1.11
CA PRO A 193 -19.85 -5.12 0.32
C PRO A 193 -20.14 -3.69 -0.18
N ASP A 194 -19.75 -2.69 0.63
CA ASP A 194 -20.07 -1.28 0.41
C ASP A 194 -18.94 -0.52 -0.31
N VAL A 195 -17.91 -1.20 -0.81
CA VAL A 195 -16.77 -0.59 -1.50
C VAL A 195 -16.71 -1.06 -2.95
N ILE A 196 -16.53 -0.09 -3.85
CA ILE A 196 -16.17 -0.32 -5.24
C ILE A 196 -14.80 0.29 -5.49
N ALA A 197 -13.94 -0.44 -6.19
CA ALA A 197 -12.62 0.02 -6.56
C ALA A 197 -12.29 -0.33 -8.01
N VAL A 198 -11.70 0.64 -8.72
CA VAL A 198 -11.21 0.48 -10.09
C VAL A 198 -9.70 0.63 -10.08
N ALA A 199 -8.99 -0.28 -10.73
CA ALA A 199 -7.53 -0.26 -10.84
C ALA A 199 -7.07 -0.33 -12.29
N VAL A 200 -5.95 0.36 -12.58
CA VAL A 200 -5.23 0.30 -13.85
C VAL A 200 -3.76 0.01 -13.55
N PRO A 201 -3.13 -0.96 -14.22
CA PRO A 201 -1.71 -1.17 -14.08
C PRO A 201 -0.94 -0.07 -14.82
N VAL A 202 0.18 0.36 -14.25
CA VAL A 202 1.08 1.36 -14.81
C VAL A 202 2.52 0.86 -14.70
N VAL A 203 3.34 1.14 -15.71
CA VAL A 203 4.77 0.77 -15.71
C VAL A 203 5.61 2.04 -15.59
N VAL A 204 6.48 2.08 -14.59
CA VAL A 204 7.39 3.20 -14.36
C VAL A 204 8.81 2.64 -14.23
N HIS A 205 9.73 3.07 -15.09
CA HIS A 205 11.11 2.59 -15.14
C HIS A 205 11.23 1.05 -15.17
N GLY A 206 10.33 0.37 -15.88
CA GLY A 206 10.28 -1.09 -16.00
C GLY A 206 9.65 -1.83 -14.83
N ALA A 207 9.24 -1.14 -13.77
CA ALA A 207 8.51 -1.73 -12.63
C ALA A 207 7.00 -1.58 -12.81
N ALA A 208 6.24 -2.64 -12.51
CA ALA A 208 4.78 -2.62 -12.56
C ALA A 208 4.17 -2.18 -11.23
N PHE A 209 3.29 -1.17 -11.32
CA PHE A 209 2.46 -0.69 -10.22
C PHE A 209 0.98 -0.74 -10.62
N ALA A 210 0.08 -0.59 -9.66
CA ALA A 210 -1.34 -0.37 -9.90
C ALA A 210 -1.80 0.93 -9.26
N VAL A 211 -2.44 1.78 -10.02
CA VAL A 211 -3.17 2.94 -9.52
C VAL A 211 -4.62 2.55 -9.34
N THR A 212 -5.17 2.80 -8.17
CA THR A 212 -6.53 2.41 -7.81
C THR A 212 -7.29 3.60 -7.26
N LEU A 213 -8.52 3.75 -7.73
CA LEU A 213 -9.53 4.63 -7.17
C LEU A 213 -10.55 3.78 -6.42
N ALA A 214 -10.73 4.05 -5.12
CA ALA A 214 -11.63 3.31 -4.26
C ALA A 214 -12.56 4.25 -3.49
N GLY A 215 -13.84 3.90 -3.47
CA GLY A 215 -14.85 4.69 -2.77
C GLY A 215 -16.04 3.87 -2.33
N PRO A 216 -16.91 4.47 -1.48
CA PRO A 216 -18.16 3.87 -1.06
C PRO A 216 -19.09 3.62 -2.26
N ARG A 217 -19.77 2.49 -2.25
CA ARG A 217 -20.69 2.05 -3.33
C ARG A 217 -21.63 3.15 -3.79
N HIS A 218 -22.27 3.86 -2.89
CA HIS A 218 -23.27 4.88 -3.22
C HIS A 218 -22.73 6.06 -4.06
N ARG A 219 -21.41 6.30 -4.06
CA ARG A 219 -20.77 7.31 -4.90
C ARG A 219 -20.13 6.74 -6.16
N MET A 220 -19.79 5.45 -6.13
CA MET A 220 -19.11 4.77 -7.22
C MET A 220 -20.08 4.12 -8.22
N GLU A 221 -21.20 3.58 -7.73
CA GLU A 221 -22.21 2.93 -8.53
C GLU A 221 -22.79 3.90 -9.58
N GLY A 222 -22.89 3.46 -10.82
CA GLY A 222 -23.32 4.31 -11.97
C GLY A 222 -22.20 5.22 -12.55
N ARG A 223 -21.02 5.28 -11.92
CA ARG A 223 -19.87 6.07 -12.39
C ARG A 223 -18.61 5.24 -12.63
N ILE A 224 -18.70 3.92 -12.62
CA ILE A 224 -17.55 3.01 -12.69
C ILE A 224 -16.73 3.26 -13.96
N GLU A 225 -17.37 3.36 -15.12
CA GLU A 225 -16.70 3.59 -16.41
C GLU A 225 -16.04 4.98 -16.48
N GLU A 226 -16.71 6.01 -15.97
CA GLU A 226 -16.15 7.36 -15.85
C GLU A 226 -14.90 7.34 -14.97
N ARG A 227 -14.97 6.70 -13.80
CA ARG A 227 -13.84 6.55 -12.87
C ARG A 227 -12.69 5.75 -13.50
N ALA A 228 -13.01 4.71 -14.25
CA ALA A 228 -12.02 3.93 -14.98
C ALA A 228 -11.28 4.80 -16.03
N ALA A 229 -12.00 5.61 -16.78
CA ALA A 229 -11.40 6.52 -17.76
C ALA A 229 -10.48 7.56 -17.09
N GLN A 230 -10.87 8.10 -15.93
CA GLN A 230 -10.03 9.04 -15.16
C GLN A 230 -8.74 8.37 -14.68
N VAL A 231 -8.81 7.15 -14.12
CA VAL A 231 -7.61 6.39 -13.70
C VAL A 231 -6.73 6.06 -14.90
N GLN A 232 -7.31 5.64 -16.04
CA GLN A 232 -6.56 5.36 -17.27
C GLN A 232 -5.82 6.60 -17.78
N ALA A 233 -6.49 7.76 -17.78
CA ALA A 233 -5.87 9.02 -18.19
C ALA A 233 -4.68 9.40 -17.29
N ALA A 234 -4.84 9.26 -15.97
CA ALA A 234 -3.76 9.50 -15.01
C ALA A 234 -2.58 8.54 -15.22
N CYS A 235 -2.83 7.22 -15.39
CA CYS A 235 -1.80 6.23 -15.66
C CYS A 235 -1.04 6.53 -16.95
N LYS A 236 -1.73 6.91 -18.02
CA LYS A 236 -1.10 7.30 -19.28
C LYS A 236 -0.20 8.53 -19.13
N ALA A 237 -0.62 9.52 -18.37
CA ALA A 237 0.19 10.70 -18.08
C ALA A 237 1.45 10.33 -17.29
N ILE A 238 1.34 9.44 -16.30
CA ILE A 238 2.45 8.92 -15.51
C ILE A 238 3.46 8.19 -16.39
N GLU A 239 3.03 7.27 -17.25
CA GLU A 239 3.90 6.52 -18.16
C GLU A 239 4.63 7.43 -19.14
N THR A 240 3.92 8.43 -19.70
CA THR A 240 4.53 9.42 -20.61
C THR A 240 5.58 10.28 -19.91
N ALA A 241 5.39 10.61 -18.63
CA ALA A 241 6.36 11.39 -17.86
C ALA A 241 7.58 10.56 -17.43
N ALA A 242 7.38 9.25 -17.17
CA ALA A 242 8.45 8.35 -16.76
C ALA A 242 9.38 7.95 -17.92
N ASP A 243 8.82 7.76 -19.12
CA ASP A 243 9.56 7.42 -20.34
C ASP A 243 9.21 8.45 -21.45
N PRO A 244 9.75 9.68 -21.39
CA PRO A 244 9.47 10.67 -22.40
C PRO A 244 9.95 10.16 -23.78
N PRO A 245 9.16 10.35 -24.85
CA PRO A 245 9.59 9.95 -26.19
C PRO A 245 10.94 10.60 -26.49
N ALA A 246 11.87 9.81 -27.06
CA ALA A 246 13.18 10.33 -27.47
C ALA A 246 12.97 11.61 -28.28
N ALA A 247 13.64 12.67 -27.87
CA ALA A 247 13.59 13.95 -28.60
C ALA A 247 14.02 13.71 -30.05
N PRO A 248 13.35 14.30 -31.06
CA PRO A 248 13.62 14.10 -32.47
C PRO A 248 15.02 14.57 -32.91
#